data_82048596bccb28e8e440cbaf17ed987e
#
_entry.id   82048596bccb28e8e440cbaf17ed987e
#
_cell.length_a   1.000
_cell.length_b   1.000
_cell.length_c   1.000
_cell.angle_alpha   90.00
_cell.angle_beta   90.00
_cell.angle_gamma   90.00
#
_symmetry.space_group_name_H-M   'P 1'
#
loop_
_entity.id
_entity.type
_entity.pdbx_description
1 polymer ?
#
loop_
_entity_poly.entity_id
_entity_poly.type
_entity_poly.pdbx_seq_one_letter_code
_entity_poly.pdbx_strand_id
1 'polypeptide(L)'
;MKGLYKNSALLLGYHALYSVVSLVFLLPFSSLIYYKDGVVRPLGGILYTLVMLLLYLPALYSNLWHIGRAHTRKTSEVKPNFMYALKISLISEIPTYIIFVLMAVFNLKNPGSYNIFYTIFRFWQGIYIGVLDISKLFYIFSLVLPIVFAHLGYIAGTKNFEFAEKYIYPLIFKNKKKK
;
A
#
# COMPACT_ATOMS: atom_id res chain seq x y z
N MET A 1 18.68 8.34 14.89
CA MET A 1 17.50 8.52 14.02
C MET A 1 17.85 8.75 12.54
N LYS A 2 19.12 8.49 12.17
CA LYS A 2 19.56 8.59 10.76
C LYS A 2 18.71 7.65 9.87
N GLY A 3 18.20 8.16 8.77
CA GLY A 3 17.44 7.41 7.77
C GLY A 3 15.93 7.24 8.04
N LEU A 4 15.42 7.50 9.25
CA LEU A 4 14.00 7.31 9.55
C LEU A 4 13.11 8.17 8.62
N TYR A 5 13.30 9.48 8.63
CA TYR A 5 12.51 10.40 7.80
C TYR A 5 12.72 10.19 6.31
N LYS A 6 13.98 9.91 5.88
CA LYS A 6 14.28 9.58 4.48
C LYS A 6 13.48 8.36 4.00
N ASN A 7 13.48 7.29 4.80
CA ASN A 7 12.77 6.06 4.45
C ASN A 7 11.25 6.22 4.54
N SER A 8 10.74 7.03 5.48
CA SER A 8 9.30 7.37 5.54
C SER A 8 8.87 8.20 4.33
N ALA A 9 9.67 9.19 3.92
CA ALA A 9 9.40 9.98 2.71
C ALA A 9 9.42 9.12 1.45
N LEU A 10 10.30 8.12 1.38
CA LEU A 10 10.35 7.18 0.27
C LEU A 10 9.07 6.33 0.20
N LEU A 11 8.58 5.79 1.33
CA LEU A 11 7.32 5.04 1.37
C LEU A 11 6.12 5.92 0.99
N LEU A 12 6.08 7.15 1.49
CA LEU A 12 5.07 8.13 1.09
C LEU A 12 5.11 8.39 -0.43
N GLY A 13 6.33 8.50 -1.00
CA GLY A 13 6.52 8.64 -2.44
C GLY A 13 5.99 7.43 -3.23
N TYR A 14 6.21 6.21 -2.74
CA TYR A 14 5.60 5.01 -3.35
C TYR A 14 4.07 5.06 -3.26
N HIS A 15 3.50 5.40 -2.11
CA HIS A 15 2.05 5.54 -1.96
C HIS A 15 1.48 6.53 -2.98
N ALA A 16 2.03 7.74 -3.05
CA ALA A 16 1.61 8.77 -3.99
C ALA A 16 1.75 8.32 -5.45
N LEU A 17 2.91 7.72 -5.81
CA LEU A 17 3.16 7.21 -7.16
C LEU A 17 2.12 6.16 -7.57
N TYR A 18 1.90 5.15 -6.73
CA TYR A 18 0.96 4.08 -7.06
C TYR A 18 -0.50 4.55 -7.03
N SER A 19 -0.84 5.56 -6.22
CA SER A 19 -2.15 6.22 -6.29
C SER A 19 -2.36 6.92 -7.62
N VAL A 20 -1.36 7.68 -8.12
CA VAL A 20 -1.42 8.30 -9.44
C VAL A 20 -1.49 7.26 -10.55
N VAL A 21 -0.65 6.23 -10.52
CA VAL A 21 -0.69 5.12 -11.48
C VAL A 21 -2.07 4.47 -11.50
N SER A 22 -2.64 4.21 -10.33
CA SER A 22 -3.99 3.64 -10.22
C SER A 22 -5.04 4.55 -10.86
N LEU A 23 -4.99 5.86 -10.63
CA LEU A 23 -5.93 6.80 -11.27
C LEU A 23 -5.81 6.83 -12.80
N VAL A 24 -4.59 6.72 -13.33
CA VAL A 24 -4.38 6.60 -14.79
C VAL A 24 -4.99 5.30 -15.32
N PHE A 25 -4.78 4.18 -14.63
CA PHE A 25 -5.39 2.90 -15.00
C PHE A 25 -6.92 2.87 -14.81
N LEU A 26 -7.47 3.71 -13.94
CA LEU A 26 -8.91 3.82 -13.75
C LEU A 26 -9.63 4.24 -15.04
N LEU A 27 -9.02 5.10 -15.87
CA LEU A 27 -9.63 5.60 -17.09
C LEU A 27 -10.05 4.47 -18.06
N PRO A 28 -9.16 3.57 -18.53
CA PRO A 28 -9.54 2.48 -19.43
C PRO A 28 -10.39 1.41 -18.75
N PHE A 29 -10.30 1.23 -17.44
CA PHE A 29 -11.04 0.23 -16.68
C PHE A 29 -12.32 0.73 -16.03
N SER A 30 -12.69 2.01 -16.25
CA SER A 30 -13.87 2.63 -15.63
C SER A 30 -15.16 1.86 -15.89
N SER A 31 -15.38 1.35 -17.11
CA SER A 31 -16.55 0.56 -17.47
C SER A 31 -16.62 -0.81 -16.78
N LEU A 32 -15.47 -1.35 -16.35
CA LEU A 32 -15.41 -2.58 -15.56
C LEU A 32 -15.80 -2.31 -14.11
N ILE A 33 -15.43 -1.13 -13.59
CA ILE A 33 -15.55 -0.78 -12.16
C ILE A 33 -16.90 -0.12 -11.88
N TYR A 34 -17.43 0.68 -12.81
CA TYR A 34 -18.66 1.43 -12.61
C TYR A 34 -19.75 1.01 -13.61
N TYR A 35 -21.01 1.07 -13.17
CA TYR A 35 -22.18 1.09 -14.04
C TYR A 35 -22.30 2.47 -14.70
N LYS A 36 -23.20 2.61 -15.69
CA LYS A 36 -23.45 3.87 -16.40
C LYS A 36 -23.97 4.98 -15.48
N ASP A 37 -24.61 4.61 -14.39
CA ASP A 37 -25.12 5.51 -13.33
C ASP A 37 -24.04 5.91 -12.31
N GLY A 38 -22.80 5.46 -12.49
CA GLY A 38 -21.69 5.75 -11.59
C GLY A 38 -21.61 4.86 -10.34
N VAL A 39 -22.51 3.91 -10.16
CA VAL A 39 -22.49 2.94 -9.06
C VAL A 39 -21.35 1.93 -9.29
N VAL A 40 -20.61 1.61 -8.21
CA VAL A 40 -19.50 0.63 -8.29
C VAL A 40 -20.05 -0.77 -8.53
N ARG A 41 -19.47 -1.48 -9.50
CA ARG A 41 -19.64 -2.92 -9.70
C ARG A 41 -18.76 -3.67 -8.70
N PRO A 42 -19.29 -4.36 -7.69
CA PRO A 42 -18.48 -4.92 -6.62
C PRO A 42 -17.36 -5.83 -7.11
N LEU A 43 -17.67 -6.73 -8.04
CA LEU A 43 -16.68 -7.67 -8.60
C LEU A 43 -15.60 -6.93 -9.40
N GLY A 44 -15.98 -5.98 -10.25
CA GLY A 44 -15.03 -5.18 -11.03
C GLY A 44 -14.12 -4.33 -10.14
N GLY A 45 -14.70 -3.69 -9.13
CA GLY A 45 -13.96 -2.89 -8.15
C GLY A 45 -12.97 -3.73 -7.33
N ILE A 46 -13.37 -4.93 -6.89
CA ILE A 46 -12.49 -5.85 -6.17
C ILE A 46 -11.34 -6.32 -7.07
N LEU A 47 -11.63 -6.76 -8.28
CA LEU A 47 -10.60 -7.22 -9.23
C LEU A 47 -9.60 -6.10 -9.56
N TYR A 48 -10.09 -4.89 -9.81
CA TYR A 48 -9.22 -3.74 -10.05
C TYR A 48 -8.30 -3.46 -8.85
N THR A 49 -8.87 -3.39 -7.65
CA THR A 49 -8.10 -3.15 -6.43
C THR A 49 -7.08 -4.26 -6.18
N LEU A 50 -7.42 -5.52 -6.42
CA LEU A 50 -6.47 -6.64 -6.31
C LEU A 50 -5.28 -6.47 -7.26
N VAL A 51 -5.51 -6.08 -8.51
CA VAL A 51 -4.43 -5.80 -9.48
C VAL A 51 -3.53 -4.67 -8.98
N MET A 52 -4.11 -3.56 -8.49
CA MET A 52 -3.33 -2.44 -7.96
C MET A 52 -2.54 -2.83 -6.71
N LEU A 53 -3.11 -3.64 -5.82
CA LEU A 53 -2.43 -4.16 -4.63
C LEU A 53 -1.29 -5.11 -4.98
N LEU A 54 -1.44 -5.94 -6.02
CA LEU A 54 -0.38 -6.83 -6.51
C LEU A 54 0.84 -6.05 -7.06
N LEU A 55 0.65 -4.81 -7.50
CA LEU A 55 1.74 -3.93 -7.90
C LEU A 55 2.34 -3.17 -6.70
N TYR A 56 1.50 -2.65 -5.82
CA TYR A 56 1.89 -1.77 -4.73
C TYR A 56 2.53 -2.50 -3.54
N LEU A 57 1.89 -3.57 -3.05
CA LEU A 57 2.34 -4.25 -1.83
C LEU A 57 3.72 -4.93 -1.99
N PRO A 58 4.05 -5.59 -3.12
CA PRO A 58 5.40 -6.10 -3.34
C PRO A 58 6.46 -5.01 -3.39
N ALA A 59 6.14 -3.82 -3.90
CA ALA A 59 7.07 -2.69 -3.91
C ALA A 59 7.38 -2.20 -2.49
N LEU A 60 6.36 -2.07 -1.63
CA LEU A 60 6.55 -1.76 -0.21
C LEU A 60 7.36 -2.83 0.51
N TYR A 61 6.96 -4.09 0.33
CA TYR A 61 7.65 -5.25 0.92
C TYR A 61 9.13 -5.27 0.54
N SER A 62 9.44 -5.19 -0.75
CA SER A 62 10.81 -5.24 -1.27
C SER A 62 11.66 -4.10 -0.72
N ASN A 63 11.12 -2.89 -0.68
CA ASN A 63 11.84 -1.73 -0.14
C ASN A 63 12.24 -1.94 1.32
N LEU A 64 11.27 -2.32 2.16
CA LEU A 64 11.53 -2.57 3.58
C LEU A 64 12.39 -3.83 3.81
N TRP A 65 12.30 -4.83 2.92
CA TRP A 65 13.18 -5.98 2.94
C TRP A 65 14.64 -5.59 2.75
N HIS A 66 14.94 -4.73 1.76
CA HIS A 66 16.29 -4.21 1.53
C HIS A 66 16.81 -3.41 2.73
N ILE A 67 15.98 -2.59 3.35
CA ILE A 67 16.32 -1.83 4.56
C ILE A 67 16.59 -2.80 5.73
N GLY A 68 15.73 -3.78 5.95
CA GLY A 68 15.91 -4.79 6.99
C GLY A 68 17.22 -5.57 6.83
N ARG A 69 17.51 -6.03 5.60
CA ARG A 69 18.77 -6.72 5.26
C ARG A 69 20.01 -5.81 5.44
N ALA A 70 19.89 -4.52 5.10
CA ALA A 70 20.98 -3.57 5.32
C ALA A 70 21.32 -3.41 6.81
N HIS A 71 20.31 -3.43 7.68
CA HIS A 71 20.50 -3.29 9.13
C HIS A 71 21.17 -4.51 9.78
N THR A 72 21.15 -5.68 9.13
CA THR A 72 21.85 -6.89 9.64
C THR A 72 23.34 -6.93 9.29
N ARG A 73 23.81 -6.05 8.41
CA ARG A 73 25.25 -6.01 8.05
C ARG A 73 26.08 -5.54 9.22
N LYS A 74 27.27 -6.11 9.38
CA LYS A 74 28.24 -5.74 10.43
C LYS A 74 28.64 -4.26 10.40
N THR A 75 28.62 -3.66 9.22
CA THR A 75 28.93 -2.24 8.98
C THR A 75 27.76 -1.30 9.19
N SER A 76 26.57 -1.81 9.56
CA SER A 76 25.38 -0.98 9.75
C SER A 76 25.47 -0.18 11.05
N GLU A 77 25.30 1.14 10.96
CA GLU A 77 25.18 2.00 12.13
C GLU A 77 23.83 1.79 12.88
N VAL A 78 22.83 1.25 12.20
CA VAL A 78 21.48 1.00 12.74
C VAL A 78 21.32 -0.49 12.95
N LYS A 79 21.15 -0.91 14.20
CA LYS A 79 20.86 -2.32 14.52
C LYS A 79 19.40 -2.65 14.15
N PRO A 80 19.13 -3.93 13.76
CA PRO A 80 17.78 -4.38 13.51
C PRO A 80 16.87 -4.09 14.71
N ASN A 81 15.75 -3.42 14.45
CA ASN A 81 14.76 -3.12 15.48
C ASN A 81 13.36 -3.28 14.89
N PHE A 82 12.57 -4.16 15.50
CA PHE A 82 11.18 -4.42 15.12
C PHE A 82 10.33 -3.12 15.01
N MET A 83 10.52 -2.19 15.95
CA MET A 83 9.78 -0.93 15.98
C MET A 83 10.21 0.06 14.89
N TYR A 84 11.35 -0.17 14.22
CA TYR A 84 11.85 0.74 13.19
C TYR A 84 10.92 0.79 11.97
N ALA A 85 10.53 -0.37 11.45
CA ALA A 85 9.60 -0.45 10.31
C ALA A 85 8.22 0.11 10.65
N LEU A 86 7.72 -0.17 11.86
CA LEU A 86 6.45 0.37 12.31
C LEU A 86 6.47 1.90 12.36
N LYS A 87 7.55 2.49 12.90
CA LYS A 87 7.72 3.95 12.93
C LYS A 87 7.79 4.56 11.53
N ILE A 88 8.55 3.95 10.61
CA ILE A 88 8.62 4.42 9.22
C ILE A 88 7.24 4.41 8.58
N SER A 89 6.52 3.30 8.67
CA SER A 89 5.20 3.13 8.06
C SER A 89 4.17 4.09 8.66
N LEU A 90 4.14 4.26 9.98
CA LEU A 90 3.23 5.20 10.63
C LEU A 90 3.51 6.65 10.21
N ILE A 91 4.79 7.05 10.11
CA ILE A 91 5.16 8.40 9.69
C ILE A 91 4.80 8.62 8.21
N SER A 92 5.00 7.62 7.34
CA SER A 92 4.64 7.73 5.93
C SER A 92 3.13 7.87 5.71
N GLU A 93 2.30 7.30 6.59
CA GLU A 93 0.85 7.34 6.48
C GLU A 93 0.21 8.56 7.21
N ILE A 94 0.99 9.45 7.81
CA ILE A 94 0.46 10.67 8.47
C ILE A 94 -0.48 11.47 7.55
N PRO A 95 -0.14 11.76 6.28
CA PRO A 95 -1.03 12.47 5.38
C PRO A 95 -2.36 11.73 5.18
N THR A 96 -2.32 10.42 5.04
CA THR A 96 -3.51 9.56 4.91
C THR A 96 -4.43 9.70 6.13
N TYR A 97 -3.86 9.62 7.34
CA TYR A 97 -4.63 9.77 8.57
C TYR A 97 -5.24 11.16 8.72
N ILE A 98 -4.49 12.21 8.37
CA ILE A 98 -5.00 13.59 8.42
C ILE A 98 -6.22 13.74 7.49
N ILE A 99 -6.12 13.30 6.24
CA ILE A 99 -7.21 13.38 5.26
C ILE A 99 -8.42 12.54 5.74
N PHE A 100 -8.18 11.34 6.28
CA PHE A 100 -9.23 10.49 6.81
C PHE A 100 -9.97 11.13 7.99
N VAL A 101 -9.24 11.72 8.95
CA VAL A 101 -9.84 12.42 10.10
C VAL A 101 -10.65 13.62 9.65
N LEU A 102 -10.14 14.44 8.73
CA LEU A 102 -10.86 15.58 8.18
C LEU A 102 -12.14 15.13 7.49
N MET A 103 -12.10 14.06 6.69
CA MET A 103 -13.28 13.47 6.06
C MET A 103 -14.31 13.02 7.09
N ALA A 104 -13.88 12.30 8.14
CA ALA A 104 -14.77 11.78 9.19
C ALA A 104 -15.43 12.92 9.99
N VAL A 105 -14.64 13.91 10.42
CA VAL A 105 -15.15 15.07 11.18
C VAL A 105 -16.13 15.88 10.34
N PHE A 106 -15.86 16.10 9.05
CA PHE A 106 -16.77 16.81 8.17
C PHE A 106 -18.11 16.05 8.02
N ASN A 107 -18.08 14.75 7.83
CA ASN A 107 -19.29 13.93 7.75
C ASN A 107 -20.13 13.97 9.03
N LEU A 108 -19.50 14.03 10.20
CA LEU A 108 -20.20 14.15 11.49
C LEU A 108 -20.88 15.51 11.64
N LYS A 109 -20.24 16.59 11.17
CA LYS A 109 -20.78 17.96 11.30
C LYS A 109 -21.84 18.29 10.24
N ASN A 110 -21.72 17.71 9.03
CA ASN A 110 -22.55 18.01 7.88
C ASN A 110 -23.06 16.72 7.22
N PRO A 111 -23.93 15.94 7.91
CA PRO A 111 -24.42 14.68 7.37
C PRO A 111 -25.25 14.92 6.11
N GLY A 112 -24.94 14.13 5.06
CA GLY A 112 -25.67 14.21 3.77
C GLY A 112 -25.21 15.32 2.82
N SER A 113 -24.31 16.23 3.22
CA SER A 113 -23.74 17.24 2.32
C SER A 113 -22.52 16.68 1.55
N TYR A 114 -22.19 17.34 0.42
CA TYR A 114 -21.00 17.01 -0.34
C TYR A 114 -19.74 17.19 0.51
N ASN A 115 -18.93 16.14 0.59
CA ASN A 115 -17.70 16.13 1.38
C ASN A 115 -16.47 16.16 0.48
N ILE A 116 -15.84 17.33 0.34
CA ILE A 116 -14.63 17.49 -0.46
C ILE A 116 -13.47 16.60 0.06
N PHE A 117 -13.37 16.40 1.38
CA PHE A 117 -12.31 15.55 1.96
C PHE A 117 -12.50 14.08 1.59
N TYR A 118 -13.74 13.63 1.36
CA TYR A 118 -14.02 12.31 0.80
C TYR A 118 -13.45 12.17 -0.60
N THR A 119 -13.63 13.17 -1.45
CA THR A 119 -13.06 13.18 -2.80
C THR A 119 -11.54 13.19 -2.77
N ILE A 120 -10.93 14.03 -1.91
CA ILE A 120 -9.48 14.07 -1.73
C ILE A 120 -8.98 12.70 -1.21
N PHE A 121 -9.67 12.09 -0.25
CA PHE A 121 -9.32 10.77 0.28
C PHE A 121 -9.37 9.68 -0.81
N ARG A 122 -10.40 9.67 -1.65
CA ARG A 122 -10.50 8.73 -2.77
C ARG A 122 -9.34 8.86 -3.76
N PHE A 123 -8.97 10.08 -4.12
CA PHE A 123 -7.83 10.32 -5.02
C PHE A 123 -6.51 9.93 -4.36
N TRP A 124 -6.33 10.27 -3.09
CA TRP A 124 -5.15 9.90 -2.33
C TRP A 124 -5.03 8.38 -2.16
N GLN A 125 -6.15 7.71 -1.94
CA GLN A 125 -6.26 6.25 -1.85
C GLN A 125 -6.61 5.59 -3.20
N GLY A 126 -6.11 6.12 -4.31
CA GLY A 126 -6.41 5.66 -5.66
C GLY A 126 -6.25 4.15 -5.85
N ILE A 127 -5.27 3.53 -5.17
CA ILE A 127 -5.02 2.08 -5.16
C ILE A 127 -6.27 1.29 -4.74
N TYR A 128 -7.06 1.83 -3.81
CA TYR A 128 -8.24 1.20 -3.20
C TYR A 128 -9.56 1.71 -3.79
N ILE A 129 -9.54 2.61 -4.78
CA ILE A 129 -10.72 3.32 -5.29
C ILE A 129 -11.85 2.38 -5.74
N GLY A 130 -11.51 1.19 -6.22
CA GLY A 130 -12.49 0.19 -6.65
C GLY A 130 -13.30 -0.44 -5.52
N VAL A 131 -12.86 -0.35 -4.26
CA VAL A 131 -13.52 -1.00 -3.13
C VAL A 131 -14.01 -0.03 -2.05
N LEU A 132 -13.53 1.22 -2.04
CA LEU A 132 -13.89 2.18 -1.00
C LEU A 132 -15.40 2.44 -0.91
N ASP A 133 -16.12 2.41 -2.03
CA ASP A 133 -17.58 2.64 -2.08
C ASP A 133 -18.40 1.36 -1.82
N ILE A 134 -17.75 0.18 -1.75
CA ILE A 134 -18.44 -1.09 -1.50
C ILE A 134 -18.77 -1.25 -0.02
N SER A 135 -17.81 -0.94 0.86
CA SER A 135 -18.01 -1.08 2.31
C SER A 135 -17.06 -0.18 3.09
N LYS A 136 -17.58 0.37 4.21
CA LYS A 136 -16.77 1.16 5.17
C LYS A 136 -15.58 0.38 5.74
N LEU A 137 -15.63 -0.95 5.74
CA LEU A 137 -14.52 -1.80 6.18
C LEU A 137 -13.26 -1.59 5.35
N PHE A 138 -13.42 -1.30 4.05
CA PHE A 138 -12.26 -1.07 3.16
C PHE A 138 -11.49 0.22 3.48
N TYR A 139 -12.09 1.20 4.16
CA TYR A 139 -11.33 2.34 4.70
C TYR A 139 -10.28 1.88 5.71
N ILE A 140 -10.67 0.97 6.63
CA ILE A 140 -9.75 0.41 7.63
C ILE A 140 -8.65 -0.39 6.94
N PHE A 141 -9.00 -1.22 5.97
CA PHE A 141 -8.02 -1.98 5.18
C PHE A 141 -7.01 -1.06 4.50
N SER A 142 -7.46 0.03 3.88
CA SER A 142 -6.56 0.96 3.19
C SER A 142 -5.58 1.68 4.13
N LEU A 143 -5.94 1.85 5.42
CA LEU A 143 -5.08 2.46 6.44
C LEU A 143 -4.09 1.46 7.05
N VAL A 144 -4.46 0.19 7.17
CA VAL A 144 -3.67 -0.81 7.92
C VAL A 144 -2.78 -1.65 7.01
N LEU A 145 -3.26 -2.00 5.82
CA LEU A 145 -2.59 -2.95 4.93
C LEU A 145 -1.17 -2.51 4.53
N PRO A 146 -0.90 -1.24 4.18
CA PRO A 146 0.45 -0.77 3.85
C PRO A 146 1.43 -0.95 5.02
N ILE A 147 0.97 -0.68 6.26
CA ILE A 147 1.78 -0.82 7.47
C ILE A 147 2.17 -2.28 7.68
N VAL A 148 1.20 -3.19 7.56
CA VAL A 148 1.42 -4.62 7.74
C VAL A 148 2.44 -5.14 6.74
N PHE A 149 2.27 -4.83 5.45
CA PHE A 149 3.19 -5.33 4.41
C PHE A 149 4.60 -4.71 4.50
N ALA A 150 4.70 -3.43 4.82
CA ALA A 150 5.98 -2.79 5.10
C ALA A 150 6.70 -3.48 6.26
N HIS A 151 5.97 -3.76 7.34
CA HIS A 151 6.52 -4.43 8.52
C HIS A 151 6.97 -5.86 8.24
N LEU A 152 6.14 -6.65 7.51
CA LEU A 152 6.49 -7.99 7.08
C LEU A 152 7.75 -8.00 6.19
N GLY A 153 7.86 -7.05 5.26
CA GLY A 153 9.04 -6.89 4.42
C GLY A 153 10.31 -6.67 5.25
N TYR A 154 10.24 -5.76 6.23
CA TYR A 154 11.38 -5.49 7.11
C TYR A 154 11.80 -6.71 7.92
N ILE A 155 10.85 -7.43 8.56
CA ILE A 155 11.14 -8.65 9.32
C ILE A 155 11.77 -9.72 8.43
N ALA A 156 11.22 -9.92 7.23
CA ALA A 156 11.78 -10.87 6.27
C ALA A 156 13.22 -10.49 5.87
N GLY A 157 13.48 -9.19 5.66
CA GLY A 157 14.82 -8.68 5.37
C GLY A 157 15.81 -8.92 6.52
N THR A 158 15.39 -8.67 7.77
CA THR A 158 16.25 -8.92 8.94
C THR A 158 16.58 -10.41 9.15
N LYS A 159 15.68 -11.30 8.71
CA LYS A 159 15.88 -12.76 8.74
C LYS A 159 16.55 -13.29 7.47
N ASN A 160 16.92 -12.44 6.53
CA ASN A 160 17.45 -12.80 5.22
C ASN A 160 16.54 -13.79 4.46
N PHE A 161 15.23 -13.65 4.63
CA PHE A 161 14.24 -14.52 4.02
C PHE A 161 13.88 -13.99 2.63
N GLU A 162 14.26 -14.73 1.59
CA GLU A 162 14.01 -14.39 0.19
C GLU A 162 12.79 -15.18 -0.32
N PHE A 163 11.61 -14.54 -0.28
CA PHE A 163 10.35 -15.16 -0.70
C PHE A 163 10.40 -15.62 -2.16
N ALA A 164 10.99 -14.81 -3.04
CA ALA A 164 11.09 -15.12 -4.45
C ALA A 164 11.96 -16.36 -4.71
N GLU A 165 13.10 -16.48 -4.06
CA GLU A 165 13.98 -17.65 -4.19
C GLU A 165 13.34 -18.93 -3.66
N LYS A 166 12.62 -18.83 -2.54
CA LYS A 166 12.03 -19.99 -1.89
C LYS A 166 10.79 -20.52 -2.59
N TYR A 167 9.93 -19.63 -3.11
CA TYR A 167 8.62 -20.03 -3.62
C TYR A 167 8.42 -19.76 -5.10
N ILE A 168 8.95 -18.67 -5.67
CA ILE A 168 8.68 -18.26 -7.04
C ILE A 168 9.66 -18.92 -8.01
N TYR A 169 10.96 -18.88 -7.74
CA TYR A 169 11.96 -19.47 -8.63
C TYR A 169 11.80 -20.97 -8.86
N PRO A 170 11.47 -21.80 -7.85
CA PRO A 170 11.21 -23.21 -8.09
C PRO A 170 10.01 -23.47 -9.00
N LEU A 171 8.99 -22.61 -8.97
CA LEU A 171 7.82 -22.73 -9.85
C LEU A 171 8.16 -22.40 -11.31
N ILE A 172 8.94 -21.32 -11.52
CA ILE A 172 9.29 -20.82 -12.86
C ILE A 172 10.39 -21.69 -13.50
N PHE A 173 11.39 -22.11 -12.73
CA PHE A 173 12.59 -22.80 -13.24
C PHE A 173 12.61 -24.31 -13.03
N LYS A 174 11.49 -24.90 -12.59
CA LYS A 174 11.36 -26.35 -12.33
C LYS A 174 11.76 -27.23 -13.53
N ASN A 175 11.65 -26.71 -14.76
CA ASN A 175 11.93 -27.45 -15.99
C ASN A 175 13.37 -27.33 -16.52
N LYS A 176 14.25 -26.51 -15.91
CA LYS A 176 15.64 -26.37 -16.40
C LYS A 176 16.64 -27.38 -15.84
N LYS A 177 16.26 -28.21 -14.88
CA LYS A 177 17.15 -29.26 -14.30
C LYS A 177 16.99 -30.64 -14.90
N LYS A 178 16.27 -30.79 -16.02
CA LYS A 178 16.11 -32.07 -16.76
C LYS A 178 16.63 -31.97 -18.21
N LYS A 179 17.79 -31.38 -18.41
CA LYS A 179 18.59 -31.57 -19.63
C LYS A 179 20.04 -31.73 -19.29
#